data_6758c16cc53cc82b01efb967c2096bd8
#
_entry.id   6758c16cc53cc82b01efb967c2096bd8
#
_cell.length_a   1.000
_cell.length_b   1.000
_cell.length_c   1.000
_cell.angle_alpha   90.00
_cell.angle_beta   90.00
_cell.angle_gamma   90.00
#
_symmetry.space_group_name_H-M   'P 1'
#
loop_
_entity.id
_entity.type
_entity.pdbx_description
1 polymer ?
#
loop_
_entity_poly.entity_id
_entity_poly.type
_entity_poly.pdbx_seq_one_letter_code
_entity_poly.pdbx_strand_id
1 'polypeptide(L)'
;YISPQLWAWKEKRINVIKKHIDHLIVIFPFEKKWYNKRGMHVEYFGHPLVESIKKNGPAFQSVLKINPIKTLLFLPGSRLQEVKRHLPVFKKIINNFVQDYPKTEFVISSIKGLPKSLYNSFENEKVTLSSKTTIELLQQADVVVVASGTATLECALAKKPMVVIYKTSTISWLLSRL
;
A
#
# COMPACT_ATOMS: atom_id res chain seq x y z
N TYR A 1 11.57 11.83 13.66
CA TYR A 1 11.74 10.81 12.61
C TYR A 1 10.42 10.62 11.86
N ILE A 2 10.48 10.58 10.52
CA ILE A 2 9.36 10.59 9.56
C ILE A 2 8.57 11.89 9.64
N SER A 3 8.93 12.83 8.79
CA SER A 3 8.27 14.13 8.66
C SER A 3 6.79 13.99 8.30
N PRO A 4 5.92 14.84 8.85
CA PRO A 4 4.57 15.00 8.31
C PRO A 4 4.64 15.50 6.87
N GLN A 5 3.74 15.02 6.02
CA GLN A 5 3.69 15.36 4.59
C GLN A 5 3.15 16.80 4.36
N LEU A 6 3.87 17.81 4.86
CA LEU A 6 3.47 19.22 4.76
C LEU A 6 3.45 19.72 3.33
N TRP A 7 4.22 19.11 2.45
CA TRP A 7 4.27 19.40 1.01
C TRP A 7 2.93 19.08 0.30
N ALA A 8 2.14 18.18 0.86
CA ALA A 8 0.85 17.81 0.30
C ALA A 8 -0.30 18.71 0.80
N TRP A 9 -0.19 19.22 2.05
CA TRP A 9 -1.24 20.03 2.66
C TRP A 9 -0.76 20.72 3.93
N LYS A 10 -1.37 21.86 4.28
CA LYS A 10 -1.04 22.66 5.49
C LYS A 10 0.44 23.06 5.59
N GLU A 11 1.00 23.56 4.51
CA GLU A 11 2.39 24.01 4.42
C GLU A 11 2.78 24.98 5.56
N LYS A 12 1.88 25.88 5.99
CA LYS A 12 2.12 26.83 7.10
C LYS A 12 2.57 26.16 8.41
N ARG A 13 2.31 24.87 8.61
CA ARG A 13 2.78 24.12 9.78
C ARG A 13 4.30 23.97 9.86
N ILE A 14 5.02 24.28 8.78
CA ILE A 14 6.49 24.31 8.79
C ILE A 14 7.03 25.27 9.87
N ASN A 15 6.34 26.38 10.13
CA ASN A 15 6.75 27.35 11.15
C ASN A 15 6.69 26.74 12.56
N VAL A 16 5.72 25.86 12.81
CA VAL A 16 5.61 25.14 14.09
C VAL A 16 6.75 24.14 14.23
N ILE A 17 7.05 23.39 13.16
CA ILE A 17 8.16 22.44 13.15
C ILE A 17 9.49 23.14 13.39
N LYS A 18 9.76 24.25 12.70
CA LYS A 18 10.98 25.04 12.89
C LYS A 18 11.18 25.52 14.34
N LYS A 19 10.07 25.81 15.03
CA LYS A 19 10.11 26.32 16.42
C LYS A 19 10.37 25.24 17.46
N HIS A 20 9.95 23.99 17.17
CA HIS A 20 9.90 22.93 18.18
C HIS A 20 10.72 21.68 17.86
N ILE A 21 11.35 21.63 16.68
CA ILE A 21 12.10 20.44 16.22
C ILE A 21 13.51 20.87 15.83
N ASP A 22 14.49 20.36 16.53
CA ASP A 22 15.90 20.62 16.27
C ASP A 22 16.44 19.83 15.09
N HIS A 23 16.08 18.55 14.99
CA HIS A 23 16.50 17.64 13.93
C HIS A 23 15.32 16.94 13.30
N LEU A 24 15.16 17.07 11.98
CA LEU A 24 14.10 16.43 11.22
C LEU A 24 14.70 15.49 10.17
N ILE A 25 14.29 14.22 10.24
CA ILE A 25 14.67 13.21 9.26
C ILE A 25 13.47 12.96 8.34
N VAL A 26 13.71 13.10 7.04
CA VAL A 26 12.75 12.85 5.97
C VAL A 26 13.02 11.51 5.29
N ILE A 27 11.98 10.92 4.68
CA ILE A 27 12.08 9.58 4.07
C ILE A 27 12.05 9.61 2.54
N PHE A 28 11.72 10.76 1.94
CA PHE A 28 11.77 10.94 0.49
C PHE A 28 12.80 12.00 0.08
N PRO A 29 13.57 11.78 -0.99
CA PRO A 29 14.64 12.70 -1.40
C PRO A 29 14.10 14.08 -1.81
N PHE A 30 12.89 14.15 -2.36
CA PHE A 30 12.27 15.43 -2.73
C PHE A 30 11.88 16.28 -1.52
N GLU A 31 11.57 15.66 -0.36
CA GLU A 31 11.26 16.38 0.88
C GLU A 31 12.44 17.20 1.35
N LYS A 32 13.67 16.68 1.24
CA LYS A 32 14.88 17.44 1.57
C LYS A 32 14.97 18.74 0.76
N LYS A 33 14.71 18.65 -0.55
CA LYS A 33 14.68 19.85 -1.42
C LYS A 33 13.56 20.81 -1.03
N TRP A 34 12.39 20.27 -0.68
CA TRP A 34 11.22 21.06 -0.30
C TRP A 34 11.44 21.84 1.00
N TYR A 35 11.99 21.20 2.06
CA TYR A 35 12.32 21.84 3.32
C TYR A 35 13.45 22.86 3.20
N ASN A 36 14.52 22.53 2.47
CA ASN A 36 15.66 23.44 2.26
C ASN A 36 15.25 24.73 1.55
N LYS A 37 14.38 24.66 0.53
CA LYS A 37 13.82 25.86 -0.14
C LYS A 37 13.05 26.77 0.81
N ARG A 38 12.59 26.28 1.95
CA ARG A 38 11.85 27.02 2.98
C ARG A 38 12.71 27.36 4.19
N GLY A 39 14.03 27.27 4.06
CA GLY A 39 14.98 27.65 5.11
C GLY A 39 14.96 26.71 6.31
N MET A 40 14.69 25.42 6.11
CA MET A 40 14.80 24.40 7.15
C MET A 40 15.71 23.27 6.67
N HIS A 41 16.84 23.10 7.36
CA HIS A 41 17.75 21.99 7.09
C HIS A 41 17.14 20.70 7.60
N VAL A 42 17.17 19.64 6.77
CA VAL A 42 16.68 18.30 7.13
C VAL A 42 17.61 17.23 6.59
N GLU A 43 17.59 16.07 7.24
CA GLU A 43 18.45 14.94 6.89
C GLU A 43 17.64 13.87 6.15
N TYR A 44 18.28 13.20 5.19
CA TYR A 44 17.71 12.11 4.40
C TYR A 44 18.69 10.94 4.37
N PHE A 45 18.30 9.83 4.96
CA PHE A 45 19.08 8.59 5.03
C PHE A 45 18.48 7.44 4.21
N GLY A 46 17.45 7.71 3.41
CA GLY A 46 16.70 6.71 2.69
C GLY A 46 15.38 6.34 3.34
N HIS A 47 14.62 5.47 2.68
CA HIS A 47 13.33 5.01 3.19
C HIS A 47 13.50 3.68 3.95
N PRO A 48 12.96 3.53 5.17
CA PRO A 48 13.12 2.31 5.99
C PRO A 48 12.67 1.02 5.31
N LEU A 49 11.63 1.09 4.49
CA LEU A 49 11.15 -0.06 3.72
C LEU A 49 12.18 -0.62 2.75
N VAL A 50 13.04 0.23 2.19
CA VAL A 50 14.11 -0.22 1.26
C VAL A 50 15.06 -1.17 1.98
N GLU A 51 15.46 -0.81 3.20
CA GLU A 51 16.34 -1.65 4.02
C GLU A 51 15.63 -2.94 4.47
N SER A 52 14.38 -2.82 4.90
CA SER A 52 13.57 -3.97 5.32
C SER A 52 13.42 -4.99 4.17
N ILE A 53 13.15 -4.53 2.96
CA ILE A 53 13.02 -5.40 1.79
C ILE A 53 14.36 -5.98 1.38
N LYS A 54 15.46 -5.22 1.46
CA LYS A 54 16.80 -5.75 1.17
C LYS A 54 17.24 -6.84 2.14
N LYS A 55 16.90 -6.70 3.43
CA LYS A 55 17.26 -7.69 4.47
C LYS A 55 16.37 -8.94 4.44
N ASN A 56 15.08 -8.78 4.21
CA ASN A 56 14.09 -9.83 4.41
C ASN A 56 13.43 -10.29 3.11
N GLY A 57 13.69 -9.61 2.00
CA GLY A 57 13.12 -9.94 0.71
C GLY A 57 14.09 -10.79 -0.13
N PRO A 58 13.59 -11.79 -0.85
CA PRO A 58 14.38 -12.44 -1.89
C PRO A 58 14.67 -11.44 -3.00
N ALA A 59 15.61 -11.80 -3.87
CA ALA A 59 15.83 -11.06 -5.11
C ALA A 59 14.54 -11.08 -5.93
N PHE A 60 13.76 -10.00 -5.87
CA PHE A 60 12.55 -9.87 -6.68
C PHE A 60 12.93 -9.80 -8.15
N GLN A 61 12.52 -10.82 -8.90
CA GLN A 61 12.67 -10.79 -10.34
C GLN A 61 11.59 -9.90 -10.95
N SER A 62 11.99 -9.07 -11.91
CA SER A 62 11.04 -8.28 -12.68
C SER A 62 10.21 -9.20 -13.56
N VAL A 63 8.93 -9.32 -13.31
CA VAL A 63 8.02 -10.15 -14.11
C VAL A 63 7.47 -9.27 -15.23
N LEU A 64 8.22 -9.16 -16.33
CA LEU A 64 7.78 -8.45 -17.53
C LEU A 64 6.88 -9.29 -18.45
N LYS A 65 6.77 -10.61 -18.21
CA LYS A 65 5.88 -11.51 -18.96
C LYS A 65 4.83 -12.10 -18.02
N ILE A 66 3.68 -11.46 -17.95
CA ILE A 66 2.54 -11.89 -17.13
C ILE A 66 1.56 -12.65 -18.04
N ASN A 67 1.89 -13.88 -18.41
CA ASN A 67 0.93 -14.73 -19.08
C ASN A 67 1.34 -16.20 -18.91
N PRO A 68 0.51 -17.06 -18.30
CA PRO A 68 -0.73 -16.71 -17.57
C PRO A 68 -0.48 -16.12 -16.16
N ILE A 69 -1.41 -15.29 -15.66
CA ILE A 69 -1.43 -14.86 -14.24
C ILE A 69 -1.78 -16.09 -13.39
N LYS A 70 -0.83 -16.52 -12.54
CA LYS A 70 -1.03 -17.64 -11.63
C LYS A 70 -1.63 -17.17 -10.30
N THR A 71 -1.09 -16.09 -9.74
CA THR A 71 -1.51 -15.55 -8.44
C THR A 71 -1.82 -14.06 -8.52
N LEU A 72 -3.08 -13.72 -8.21
CA LEU A 72 -3.55 -12.34 -8.07
C LEU A 72 -3.72 -12.02 -6.59
N LEU A 73 -2.89 -11.11 -6.09
CA LEU A 73 -2.87 -10.71 -4.68
C LEU A 73 -3.72 -9.46 -4.45
N PHE A 74 -4.51 -9.46 -3.38
CA PHE A 74 -5.32 -8.34 -2.94
C PHE A 74 -4.85 -7.83 -1.57
N LEU A 75 -4.48 -6.56 -1.49
CA LEU A 75 -4.06 -5.87 -0.28
C LEU A 75 -5.09 -4.80 0.10
N PRO A 76 -6.02 -5.09 1.06
CA PRO A 76 -7.17 -4.23 1.33
C PRO A 76 -6.86 -2.97 2.14
N GLY A 77 -5.63 -2.79 2.59
CA GLY A 77 -5.23 -1.77 3.55
C GLY A 77 -5.08 -2.34 4.96
N SER A 78 -4.75 -1.50 5.93
CA SER A 78 -4.44 -1.92 7.30
C SER A 78 -5.52 -1.54 8.32
N ARG A 79 -6.42 -0.62 8.00
CA ARG A 79 -7.44 -0.12 8.92
C ARG A 79 -8.80 -0.74 8.66
N LEU A 80 -9.56 -0.99 9.71
CA LEU A 80 -10.89 -1.59 9.63
C LEU A 80 -11.78 -0.93 8.55
N GLN A 81 -11.79 0.40 8.49
CA GLN A 81 -12.63 1.14 7.53
C GLN A 81 -12.16 0.99 6.08
N GLU A 82 -10.86 0.87 5.87
CA GLU A 82 -10.27 0.62 4.56
C GLU A 82 -10.67 -0.78 4.08
N VAL A 83 -10.43 -1.79 4.91
CA VAL A 83 -10.78 -3.20 4.63
C VAL A 83 -12.27 -3.33 4.30
N LYS A 84 -13.16 -2.79 5.16
CA LYS A 84 -14.61 -2.82 4.92
C LYS A 84 -15.03 -2.23 3.57
N ARG A 85 -14.34 -1.19 3.10
CA ARG A 85 -14.67 -0.52 1.82
C ARG A 85 -14.08 -1.24 0.61
N HIS A 86 -12.91 -1.85 0.75
CA HIS A 86 -12.21 -2.48 -0.38
C HIS A 86 -12.66 -3.92 -0.64
N LEU A 87 -13.00 -4.70 0.39
CA LEU A 87 -13.44 -6.09 0.22
C LEU A 87 -14.60 -6.27 -0.78
N PRO A 88 -15.67 -5.43 -0.78
CA PRO A 88 -16.72 -5.54 -1.79
C PRO A 88 -16.24 -5.25 -3.22
N VAL A 89 -15.22 -4.40 -3.37
CA VAL A 89 -14.59 -4.12 -4.67
C VAL A 89 -13.81 -5.34 -5.13
N PHE A 90 -13.02 -5.94 -4.24
CA PHE A 90 -12.26 -7.16 -4.53
C PHE A 90 -13.17 -8.31 -4.94
N LYS A 91 -14.29 -8.50 -4.25
CA LYS A 91 -15.27 -9.51 -4.62
C LYS A 91 -15.79 -9.35 -6.05
N LYS A 92 -16.11 -8.12 -6.46
CA LYS A 92 -16.53 -7.83 -7.84
C LYS A 92 -15.42 -8.15 -8.86
N ILE A 93 -14.17 -7.80 -8.54
CA ILE A 93 -13.03 -8.09 -9.41
C ILE A 93 -12.87 -9.61 -9.56
N ILE A 94 -12.88 -10.36 -8.44
CA ILE A 94 -12.71 -11.81 -8.44
C ILE A 94 -13.81 -12.49 -9.26
N ASN A 95 -15.08 -12.10 -9.05
CA ASN A 95 -16.21 -12.69 -9.77
C ASN A 95 -16.11 -12.48 -11.29
N ASN A 96 -15.61 -11.33 -11.74
CA ASN A 96 -15.39 -11.08 -13.16
C ASN A 96 -14.18 -11.86 -13.69
N PHE A 97 -13.10 -11.94 -12.91
CA PHE A 97 -11.85 -12.55 -13.34
C PHE A 97 -11.90 -14.08 -13.39
N VAL A 98 -12.65 -14.70 -12.47
CA VAL A 98 -12.68 -16.18 -12.34
C VAL A 98 -13.20 -16.86 -13.59
N GLN A 99 -14.06 -16.21 -14.36
CA GLN A 99 -14.63 -16.73 -15.61
C GLN A 99 -13.57 -16.77 -16.73
N ASP A 100 -12.81 -15.69 -16.86
CA ASP A 100 -11.81 -15.55 -17.94
C ASP A 100 -10.48 -16.23 -17.56
N TYR A 101 -10.19 -16.34 -16.27
CA TYR A 101 -8.93 -16.88 -15.72
C TYR A 101 -9.17 -17.97 -14.66
N PRO A 102 -9.76 -19.12 -15.01
CA PRO A 102 -10.18 -20.14 -14.06
C PRO A 102 -9.03 -20.85 -13.32
N LYS A 103 -7.79 -20.70 -13.81
CA LYS A 103 -6.57 -21.26 -13.21
C LYS A 103 -5.85 -20.27 -12.29
N THR A 104 -6.31 -19.03 -12.19
CA THR A 104 -5.72 -18.02 -11.30
C THR A 104 -6.11 -18.27 -9.85
N GLU A 105 -5.13 -18.27 -8.97
CA GLU A 105 -5.32 -18.26 -7.52
C GLU A 105 -5.53 -16.82 -7.05
N PHE A 106 -6.57 -16.59 -6.26
CA PHE A 106 -6.88 -15.29 -5.65
C PHE A 106 -6.48 -15.33 -4.19
N VAL A 107 -5.55 -14.47 -3.80
CA VAL A 107 -5.06 -14.36 -2.41
C VAL A 107 -5.46 -13.02 -1.84
N ILE A 108 -6.13 -12.99 -0.69
CA ILE A 108 -6.45 -11.76 0.05
C ILE A 108 -5.64 -11.73 1.35
N SER A 109 -4.92 -10.63 1.57
CA SER A 109 -4.25 -10.40 2.84
C SER A 109 -5.28 -10.15 3.95
N SER A 110 -5.28 -11.01 4.96
CA SER A 110 -6.08 -10.86 6.18
C SER A 110 -5.27 -10.17 7.26
N ILE A 111 -5.83 -9.11 7.85
CA ILE A 111 -5.11 -8.27 8.81
C ILE A 111 -5.29 -8.82 10.23
N LYS A 112 -4.17 -9.10 10.90
CA LYS A 112 -4.18 -9.52 12.32
C LYS A 112 -4.88 -8.46 13.18
N GLY A 113 -5.76 -8.92 14.10
CA GLY A 113 -6.52 -8.03 14.98
C GLY A 113 -7.84 -7.51 14.41
N LEU A 114 -8.14 -7.74 13.13
CA LEU A 114 -9.46 -7.46 12.58
C LEU A 114 -10.39 -8.69 12.68
N PRO A 115 -11.71 -8.47 12.84
CA PRO A 115 -12.69 -9.58 12.91
C PRO A 115 -12.66 -10.44 11.65
N LYS A 116 -12.58 -11.76 11.82
CA LYS A 116 -12.63 -12.71 10.69
C LYS A 116 -13.93 -12.61 9.90
N SER A 117 -15.02 -12.22 10.53
CA SER A 117 -16.34 -12.02 9.89
C SER A 117 -16.33 -11.02 8.73
N LEU A 118 -15.33 -10.13 8.65
CA LEU A 118 -15.15 -9.25 7.50
C LEU A 118 -14.94 -10.01 6.19
N TYR A 119 -14.41 -11.21 6.27
CA TYR A 119 -13.99 -12.01 5.12
C TYR A 119 -14.99 -13.13 4.79
N ASN A 120 -16.09 -13.30 5.55
CA ASN A 120 -17.08 -14.38 5.36
C ASN A 120 -17.65 -14.42 3.93
N SER A 121 -17.73 -13.27 3.26
CA SER A 121 -18.21 -13.22 1.87
C SER A 121 -17.31 -13.95 0.86
N PHE A 122 -16.14 -14.42 1.28
CA PHE A 122 -15.18 -15.16 0.46
C PHE A 122 -15.04 -16.64 0.84
N GLU A 123 -15.74 -17.13 1.88
CA GLU A 123 -15.59 -18.50 2.41
C GLU A 123 -15.93 -19.60 1.39
N ASN A 124 -16.82 -19.31 0.43
CA ASN A 124 -17.23 -20.26 -0.61
C ASN A 124 -16.59 -19.98 -1.98
N GLU A 125 -15.56 -19.13 -2.02
CA GLU A 125 -14.92 -18.73 -3.26
C GLU A 125 -13.54 -19.39 -3.40
N LYS A 126 -13.00 -19.46 -4.61
CA LYS A 126 -11.61 -19.88 -4.87
C LYS A 126 -10.61 -18.80 -4.39
N VAL A 127 -10.72 -18.43 -3.11
CA VAL A 127 -9.95 -17.34 -2.49
C VAL A 127 -9.23 -17.87 -1.27
N THR A 128 -7.93 -17.67 -1.23
CA THR A 128 -7.09 -17.96 -0.07
C THR A 128 -6.94 -16.71 0.79
N LEU A 129 -7.38 -16.78 2.04
CA LEU A 129 -7.12 -15.75 3.04
C LEU A 129 -5.76 -16.02 3.70
N SER A 130 -4.86 -15.05 3.68
CA SER A 130 -3.51 -15.23 4.22
C SER A 130 -3.15 -14.12 5.21
N SER A 131 -2.63 -14.52 6.37
CA SER A 131 -2.10 -13.61 7.41
C SER A 131 -0.57 -13.47 7.37
N LYS A 132 0.08 -13.90 6.30
CA LYS A 132 1.50 -13.68 6.04
C LYS A 132 1.79 -12.19 5.90
N THR A 133 3.05 -11.80 6.06
CA THR A 133 3.49 -10.41 5.84
C THR A 133 3.31 -10.01 4.37
N THR A 134 3.19 -8.70 4.11
CA THR A 134 3.09 -8.17 2.73
C THR A 134 4.26 -8.64 1.88
N ILE A 135 5.47 -8.66 2.43
CA ILE A 135 6.67 -9.09 1.71
C ILE A 135 6.58 -10.55 1.28
N GLU A 136 6.16 -11.45 2.18
CA GLU A 136 5.98 -12.88 1.86
C GLU A 136 4.89 -13.09 0.79
N LEU A 137 3.80 -12.34 0.85
CA LEU A 137 2.75 -12.40 -0.14
C LEU A 137 3.19 -11.88 -1.51
N LEU A 138 3.95 -10.79 -1.52
CA LEU A 138 4.50 -10.22 -2.76
C LEU A 138 5.47 -11.18 -3.47
N GLN A 139 6.14 -12.08 -2.75
CA GLN A 139 7.01 -13.08 -3.37
C GLN A 139 6.24 -14.02 -4.29
N GLN A 140 5.03 -14.40 -3.91
CA GLN A 140 4.21 -15.37 -4.60
C GLN A 140 3.28 -14.74 -5.65
N ALA A 141 3.05 -13.43 -5.57
CA ALA A 141 2.15 -12.71 -6.45
C ALA A 141 2.75 -12.42 -7.83
N ASP A 142 1.96 -12.58 -8.88
CA ASP A 142 2.28 -12.11 -10.22
C ASP A 142 1.79 -10.66 -10.41
N VAL A 143 0.57 -10.38 -9.97
CA VAL A 143 -0.07 -9.06 -10.04
C VAL A 143 -0.71 -8.72 -8.69
N VAL A 144 -0.78 -7.45 -8.35
CA VAL A 144 -1.33 -6.98 -7.08
C VAL A 144 -2.43 -5.96 -7.29
N VAL A 145 -3.55 -6.12 -6.61
CA VAL A 145 -4.56 -5.08 -6.42
C VAL A 145 -4.40 -4.53 -5.01
N VAL A 146 -3.95 -3.29 -4.89
CA VAL A 146 -3.52 -2.73 -3.61
C VAL A 146 -4.28 -1.45 -3.26
N ALA A 147 -4.73 -1.35 -2.02
CA ALA A 147 -5.24 -0.09 -1.47
C ALA A 147 -4.11 0.94 -1.38
N SER A 148 -4.40 2.18 -1.78
CA SER A 148 -3.43 3.29 -1.70
C SER A 148 -2.92 3.45 -0.27
N GLY A 149 -1.60 3.44 -0.09
CA GLY A 149 -0.93 3.53 1.21
C GLY A 149 0.50 3.02 1.13
N THR A 150 1.08 2.68 2.27
CA THR A 150 2.47 2.18 2.37
C THR A 150 2.70 0.90 1.56
N ALA A 151 1.68 0.05 1.43
CA ALA A 151 1.77 -1.19 0.66
C ALA A 151 2.05 -0.94 -0.84
N THR A 152 1.66 0.20 -1.39
CA THR A 152 2.00 0.55 -2.80
C THR A 152 3.50 0.72 -2.98
N LEU A 153 4.19 1.27 -1.99
CA LEU A 153 5.64 1.39 -2.02
C LEU A 153 6.32 0.02 -1.88
N GLU A 154 5.78 -0.87 -1.04
CA GLU A 154 6.26 -2.25 -0.92
C GLU A 154 6.12 -2.99 -2.25
N CYS A 155 4.97 -2.87 -2.94
CA CYS A 155 4.77 -3.44 -4.27
C CYS A 155 5.78 -2.89 -5.30
N ALA A 156 6.01 -1.57 -5.30
CA ALA A 156 6.96 -0.92 -6.21
C ALA A 156 8.40 -1.38 -5.95
N LEU A 157 8.82 -1.46 -4.69
CA LEU A 157 10.14 -1.95 -4.31
C LEU A 157 10.32 -3.44 -4.63
N ALA A 158 9.24 -4.22 -4.53
CA ALA A 158 9.20 -5.62 -4.94
C ALA A 158 9.08 -5.80 -6.48
N LYS A 159 9.05 -4.70 -7.25
CA LYS A 159 8.90 -4.69 -8.71
C LYS A 159 7.68 -5.47 -9.21
N LYS A 160 6.60 -5.46 -8.43
CA LYS A 160 5.36 -6.16 -8.80
C LYS A 160 4.44 -5.23 -9.59
N PRO A 161 3.90 -5.69 -10.72
CA PRO A 161 2.81 -5.01 -11.40
C PRO A 161 1.64 -4.84 -10.45
N MET A 162 1.07 -3.64 -10.38
CA MET A 162 -0.01 -3.37 -9.45
C MET A 162 -1.06 -2.44 -10.03
N VAL A 163 -2.30 -2.64 -9.57
CA VAL A 163 -3.41 -1.71 -9.72
C VAL A 163 -3.69 -1.09 -8.36
N VAL A 164 -3.55 0.22 -8.28
CA VAL A 164 -3.82 0.96 -7.03
C VAL A 164 -5.28 1.36 -7.00
N ILE A 165 -5.97 0.99 -5.92
CA ILE A 165 -7.34 1.42 -5.67
C ILE A 165 -7.41 2.34 -4.46
N TYR A 166 -8.37 3.26 -4.49
CA TYR A 166 -8.68 4.12 -3.35
C TYR A 166 -10.19 4.35 -3.27
N LYS A 167 -10.80 3.87 -2.20
CA LYS A 167 -12.22 4.08 -1.92
C LYS A 167 -12.40 4.75 -0.57
N THR A 168 -12.81 6.00 -0.59
CA THR A 168 -13.09 6.79 0.61
C THR A 168 -14.60 6.93 0.85
N SER A 169 -14.99 7.55 1.98
CA SER A 169 -16.38 7.91 2.20
C SER A 169 -16.79 9.08 1.30
N THR A 170 -18.07 9.17 0.99
CA THR A 170 -18.63 10.28 0.18
C THR A 170 -18.32 11.65 0.79
N ILE A 171 -18.37 11.74 2.14
CA ILE A 171 -18.04 12.97 2.87
C ILE A 171 -16.56 13.33 2.70
N SER A 172 -15.65 12.36 2.88
CA SER A 172 -14.21 12.61 2.71
C SER A 172 -13.85 12.97 1.27
N TRP A 173 -14.55 12.38 0.29
CA TRP A 173 -14.38 12.72 -1.11
C TRP A 173 -14.83 14.13 -1.42
N LEU A 174 -15.99 14.57 -0.86
CA LEU A 174 -16.50 15.92 -1.03
C LEU A 174 -15.54 16.95 -0.41
N LEU A 175 -15.05 16.68 0.82
CA LEU A 175 -14.10 17.55 1.50
C LEU A 175 -12.72 17.65 0.82
N SER A 176 -12.31 16.64 0.05
CA SER A 176 -11.06 16.67 -0.69
C SER A 176 -11.11 17.53 -1.97
N ARG A 177 -12.31 17.97 -2.38
CA ARG A 177 -12.53 18.85 -3.55
C ARG A 177 -12.66 20.32 -3.19
N LEU A 178 -12.75 20.64 -1.89
CA LEU A 178 -12.74 22.00 -1.33
C LEU A 178 -11.31 22.41 -0.95
#